data_688d54d533146b74811ae249750a9b3b
#
_entry.id   688d54d533146b74811ae249750a9b3b
#
_cell.length_a   1.000
_cell.length_b   1.000
_cell.length_c   1.000
_cell.angle_alpha   90.00
_cell.angle_beta   90.00
_cell.angle_gamma   90.00
#
_symmetry.space_group_name_H-M   'P 1'
#
loop_
_entity.id
_entity.type
_entity.pdbx_description
1 polymer ?
#
loop_
_entity_poly.entity_id
_entity_poly.type
_entity_poly.pdbx_seq_one_letter_code
_entity_poly.pdbx_strand_id
1 'polypeptide(L)'
;GFSQRVFQTLNEIGLPPEHLVLELTESCFADEESGVAQTLSTLRAGGIRLAIDDFGTGYSSLGRLQQLPSDIVKIDRSFITSIHNNSYNYNFVKAVIALCHNAGLRVCVEGIETQDELRTVNNLYADTCQGYYTSKPLDADTFARDLIAHPDCFQSRSARADKQERNNTMLSDSDLLRTMMNATPLSINVWNEKFENMACNTAVVELFDLRDEGEYLERFFELSPPCQPDGRPSSEVAYEKISQAFRE
;
A
#
# COMPACT_ATOMS: atom_id res chain seq x y z
N GLY A 1 26.64 14.93 -11.73
CA GLY A 1 25.80 13.76 -11.40
C GLY A 1 24.37 13.90 -11.91
N PHE A 2 23.53 12.87 -11.71
CA PHE A 2 22.15 12.86 -12.19
C PHE A 2 21.32 14.03 -11.61
N SER A 3 21.34 14.22 -10.29
CA SER A 3 20.61 15.31 -9.63
C SER A 3 20.98 16.68 -10.19
N GLN A 4 22.26 16.94 -10.42
CA GLN A 4 22.72 18.21 -10.97
C GLN A 4 22.14 18.48 -12.37
N ARG A 5 22.10 17.45 -13.23
CA ARG A 5 21.51 17.56 -14.57
C ARG A 5 20.02 17.86 -14.50
N VAL A 6 19.29 17.19 -13.60
CA VAL A 6 17.85 17.43 -13.41
C VAL A 6 17.61 18.89 -13.02
N PHE A 7 18.28 19.42 -12.00
CA PHE A 7 18.12 20.81 -11.57
C PHE A 7 18.55 21.81 -12.64
N GLN A 8 19.62 21.51 -13.38
CA GLN A 8 20.04 22.36 -14.50
C GLN A 8 18.94 22.43 -15.57
N THR A 9 18.39 21.29 -15.98
CA THR A 9 17.29 21.25 -16.97
C THR A 9 16.07 22.02 -16.49
N LEU A 10 15.64 21.82 -15.22
CA LEU A 10 14.52 22.55 -14.64
C LEU A 10 14.75 24.06 -14.68
N ASN A 11 15.95 24.51 -14.35
CA ASN A 11 16.30 25.92 -14.39
C ASN A 11 16.32 26.48 -15.82
N GLU A 12 16.85 25.71 -16.80
CA GLU A 12 16.89 26.11 -18.21
C GLU A 12 15.50 26.29 -18.82
N ILE A 13 14.53 25.46 -18.42
CA ILE A 13 13.13 25.55 -18.92
C ILE A 13 12.23 26.42 -18.01
N GLY A 14 12.74 26.90 -16.89
CA GLY A 14 11.97 27.74 -15.94
C GLY A 14 10.86 26.96 -15.19
N LEU A 15 11.00 25.64 -15.03
CA LEU A 15 10.02 24.82 -14.30
C LEU A 15 10.41 24.71 -12.82
N PRO A 16 9.55 25.17 -11.87
CA PRO A 16 9.80 24.97 -10.44
C PRO A 16 9.89 23.49 -10.07
N PRO A 17 10.86 23.09 -9.21
CA PRO A 17 11.09 21.67 -8.87
C PRO A 17 9.85 20.95 -8.31
N GLU A 18 8.98 21.65 -7.57
CA GLU A 18 7.75 21.09 -6.99
C GLU A 18 6.70 20.67 -8.04
N HIS A 19 6.88 21.06 -9.31
CA HIS A 19 6.03 20.63 -10.41
C HIS A 19 6.54 19.37 -11.12
N LEU A 20 7.75 18.88 -10.76
CA LEU A 20 8.27 17.61 -11.24
C LEU A 20 7.99 16.49 -10.24
N VAL A 21 7.44 15.40 -10.72
CA VAL A 21 7.37 14.12 -10.00
C VAL A 21 8.25 13.13 -10.74
N LEU A 22 9.17 12.48 -10.03
CA LEU A 22 9.97 11.38 -10.58
C LEU A 22 9.39 10.06 -10.07
N GLU A 23 9.11 9.17 -10.99
CA GLU A 23 8.58 7.83 -10.70
C GLU A 23 9.73 6.81 -10.69
N LEU A 24 9.72 5.93 -9.73
CA LEU A 24 10.75 4.95 -9.46
C LEU A 24 10.08 3.61 -9.21
N THR A 25 10.45 2.60 -9.95
CA THR A 25 9.98 1.26 -9.67
C THR A 25 10.50 0.76 -8.32
N GLU A 26 9.74 -0.09 -7.68
CA GLU A 26 10.03 -0.69 -6.38
C GLU A 26 11.46 -1.29 -6.32
N SER A 27 11.91 -1.91 -7.41
CA SER A 27 13.24 -2.52 -7.53
C SER A 27 14.41 -1.54 -7.39
N CYS A 28 14.21 -0.25 -7.66
CA CYS A 28 15.26 0.78 -7.49
C CYS A 28 15.72 0.94 -6.04
N PHE A 29 14.92 0.46 -5.08
CA PHE A 29 15.22 0.54 -3.65
C PHE A 29 15.82 -0.75 -3.07
N ALA A 30 15.97 -1.80 -3.88
CA ALA A 30 16.48 -3.10 -3.41
C ALA A 30 18.00 -3.08 -3.16
N ASP A 31 18.74 -2.15 -3.79
CA ASP A 31 20.20 -2.07 -3.72
C ASP A 31 20.64 -0.91 -2.80
N GLU A 32 20.95 -1.23 -1.56
CA GLU A 32 21.40 -0.26 -0.53
C GLU A 32 22.79 0.35 -0.82
N GLU A 33 23.62 -0.32 -1.63
CA GLU A 33 25.00 0.12 -1.91
C GLU A 33 25.10 1.09 -3.10
N SER A 34 24.06 1.25 -3.90
CA SER A 34 24.11 1.94 -5.20
C SER A 34 24.22 3.47 -5.15
N GLY A 35 24.16 4.12 -3.97
CA GLY A 35 24.11 5.58 -3.84
C GLY A 35 22.81 6.22 -4.36
N VAL A 36 21.83 5.41 -4.74
CA VAL A 36 20.49 5.85 -5.21
C VAL A 36 19.79 6.61 -4.09
N ALA A 37 19.79 6.09 -2.86
CA ALA A 37 19.14 6.73 -1.72
C ALA A 37 19.64 8.17 -1.48
N GLN A 38 20.95 8.40 -1.58
CA GLN A 38 21.54 9.74 -1.45
C GLN A 38 21.11 10.67 -2.60
N THR A 39 21.04 10.14 -3.82
CA THR A 39 20.57 10.87 -5.00
C THR A 39 19.12 11.30 -4.84
N LEU A 40 18.24 10.38 -4.42
CA LEU A 40 16.83 10.64 -4.18
C LEU A 40 16.60 11.65 -3.06
N SER A 41 17.34 11.52 -1.95
CA SER A 41 17.30 12.49 -0.85
C SER A 41 17.71 13.89 -1.32
N THR A 42 18.71 14.00 -2.18
CA THR A 42 19.14 15.28 -2.76
C THR A 42 18.07 15.89 -3.65
N LEU A 43 17.42 15.10 -4.50
CA LEU A 43 16.34 15.54 -5.38
C LEU A 43 15.14 16.02 -4.57
N ARG A 44 14.74 15.26 -3.55
CA ARG A 44 13.63 15.61 -2.65
C ARG A 44 13.91 16.87 -1.84
N ALA A 45 15.12 17.02 -1.30
CA ALA A 45 15.55 18.22 -0.59
C ALA A 45 15.52 19.47 -1.49
N GLY A 46 15.70 19.30 -2.79
CA GLY A 46 15.57 20.36 -3.79
C GLY A 46 14.13 20.64 -4.25
N GLY A 47 13.12 19.99 -3.65
CA GLY A 47 11.70 20.25 -3.90
C GLY A 47 11.05 19.31 -4.93
N ILE A 48 11.79 18.40 -5.56
CA ILE A 48 11.23 17.41 -6.49
C ILE A 48 10.46 16.36 -5.70
N ARG A 49 9.26 16.00 -6.16
CA ARG A 49 8.47 14.94 -5.56
C ARG A 49 8.85 13.58 -6.13
N LEU A 50 8.85 12.57 -5.28
CA LEU A 50 9.19 11.20 -5.64
C LEU A 50 7.94 10.31 -5.51
N ALA A 51 7.69 9.48 -6.50
CA ALA A 51 6.63 8.47 -6.51
C ALA A 51 7.23 7.07 -6.64
N ILE A 52 6.72 6.13 -5.84
CA ILE A 52 6.99 4.71 -6.02
C ILE A 52 5.97 4.17 -7.00
N ASP A 53 6.45 3.60 -8.09
CA ASP A 53 5.63 3.06 -9.17
C ASP A 53 5.46 1.54 -9.07
N ASP A 54 4.39 1.00 -9.67
CA ASP A 54 4.05 -0.42 -9.72
C ASP A 54 3.98 -1.09 -8.34
N PHE A 55 3.55 -0.35 -7.30
CA PHE A 55 3.55 -0.85 -5.94
C PHE A 55 2.63 -2.08 -5.77
N GLY A 56 3.20 -3.13 -5.16
CA GLY A 56 2.53 -4.40 -4.88
C GLY A 56 2.83 -5.52 -5.88
N THR A 57 3.51 -5.22 -6.99
CA THR A 57 3.88 -6.25 -7.99
C THR A 57 5.22 -6.92 -7.69
N GLY A 58 6.01 -6.37 -6.77
CA GLY A 58 7.35 -6.82 -6.42
C GLY A 58 7.48 -7.39 -5.01
N TYR A 59 8.73 -7.47 -4.54
CA TYR A 59 9.10 -8.03 -3.24
C TYR A 59 9.13 -7.01 -2.09
N SER A 60 8.57 -5.80 -2.25
CA SER A 60 8.60 -4.82 -1.16
C SER A 60 7.75 -5.29 0.01
N SER A 61 8.41 -5.41 1.15
CA SER A 61 7.68 -5.53 2.40
C SER A 61 7.03 -4.17 2.70
N LEU A 62 5.74 -4.17 3.02
CA LEU A 62 5.01 -3.01 3.52
C LEU A 62 5.76 -2.28 4.65
N GLY A 63 6.60 -3.01 5.42
CA GLY A 63 7.45 -2.45 6.46
C GLY A 63 8.57 -1.51 5.98
N ARG A 64 9.01 -1.61 4.71
CA ARG A 64 10.01 -0.69 4.15
C ARG A 64 9.43 0.64 3.67
N LEU A 65 8.13 0.72 3.48
CA LEU A 65 7.45 1.90 2.93
C LEU A 65 7.74 3.17 3.73
N GLN A 66 7.85 3.06 5.06
CA GLN A 66 8.19 4.18 5.95
C GLN A 66 9.65 4.66 5.83
N GLN A 67 10.53 3.84 5.28
CA GLN A 67 11.96 4.14 5.15
C GLN A 67 12.32 4.73 3.79
N LEU A 68 11.40 4.66 2.82
CA LEU A 68 11.64 5.14 1.48
C LEU A 68 11.45 6.66 1.40
N PRO A 69 12.38 7.39 0.78
CA PRO A 69 12.27 8.83 0.59
C PRO A 69 11.26 9.14 -0.54
N SER A 70 9.97 8.86 -0.31
CA SER A 70 8.89 9.06 -1.27
C SER A 70 7.83 10.01 -0.74
N ASP A 71 7.02 10.56 -1.63
CA ASP A 71 5.89 11.44 -1.35
C ASP A 71 4.57 10.83 -1.81
N ILE A 72 4.64 9.93 -2.80
CA ILE A 72 3.49 9.31 -3.45
C ILE A 72 3.77 7.83 -3.64
N VAL A 73 2.74 7.01 -3.48
CA VAL A 73 2.73 5.59 -3.84
C VAL A 73 1.69 5.38 -4.92
N LYS A 74 2.06 4.75 -6.03
CA LYS A 74 1.19 4.42 -7.16
C LYS A 74 0.83 2.94 -7.09
N ILE A 75 -0.45 2.63 -6.87
CA ILE A 75 -0.95 1.25 -6.82
C ILE A 75 -1.20 0.77 -8.24
N ASP A 76 -0.55 -0.35 -8.61
CA ASP A 76 -0.64 -0.93 -9.96
C ASP A 76 -2.07 -1.37 -10.33
N ARG A 77 -2.38 -1.26 -11.61
CA ARG A 77 -3.68 -1.60 -12.21
C ARG A 77 -4.13 -3.05 -11.94
N SER A 78 -3.22 -3.99 -11.73
CA SER A 78 -3.56 -5.39 -11.46
C SER A 78 -4.42 -5.58 -10.21
N PHE A 79 -4.29 -4.68 -9.22
CA PHE A 79 -5.11 -4.65 -8.02
C PHE A 79 -6.42 -3.91 -8.19
N ILE A 80 -6.58 -3.15 -9.29
CA ILE A 80 -7.73 -2.27 -9.51
C ILE A 80 -8.75 -2.93 -10.45
N THR A 81 -8.28 -3.71 -11.40
CA THR A 81 -9.16 -4.43 -12.32
C THR A 81 -10.20 -5.26 -11.55
N SER A 82 -11.47 -4.90 -11.71
CA SER A 82 -12.62 -5.54 -11.03
C SER A 82 -12.58 -5.50 -9.50
N ILE A 83 -11.94 -4.50 -8.91
CA ILE A 83 -11.78 -4.35 -7.45
C ILE A 83 -13.12 -4.42 -6.69
N HIS A 84 -14.21 -3.93 -7.29
CA HIS A 84 -15.56 -3.94 -6.73
C HIS A 84 -16.14 -5.36 -6.53
N ASN A 85 -15.57 -6.37 -7.23
CA ASN A 85 -15.98 -7.78 -7.16
C ASN A 85 -14.89 -8.70 -6.60
N ASN A 86 -13.73 -8.16 -6.23
CA ASN A 86 -12.59 -8.91 -5.72
C ASN A 86 -12.25 -8.46 -4.29
N SER A 87 -12.69 -9.25 -3.30
CA SER A 87 -12.48 -8.95 -1.89
C SER A 87 -10.99 -8.87 -1.51
N TYR A 88 -10.13 -9.69 -2.12
CA TYR A 88 -8.67 -9.64 -1.90
C TYR A 88 -8.10 -8.29 -2.37
N ASN A 89 -8.35 -7.91 -3.61
CA ASN A 89 -7.87 -6.64 -4.16
C ASN A 89 -8.42 -5.45 -3.35
N TYR A 90 -9.70 -5.49 -2.98
CA TYR A 90 -10.32 -4.46 -2.16
C TYR A 90 -9.61 -4.28 -0.81
N ASN A 91 -9.37 -5.38 -0.08
CA ASN A 91 -8.72 -5.35 1.22
C ASN A 91 -7.25 -4.95 1.10
N PHE A 92 -6.54 -5.42 0.07
CA PHE A 92 -5.16 -5.03 -0.22
C PHE A 92 -5.05 -3.52 -0.46
N VAL A 93 -5.83 -2.97 -1.39
CA VAL A 93 -5.82 -1.53 -1.71
C VAL A 93 -6.19 -0.69 -0.49
N LYS A 94 -7.21 -1.11 0.27
CA LYS A 94 -7.60 -0.47 1.53
C LYS A 94 -6.45 -0.42 2.53
N ALA A 95 -5.73 -1.53 2.71
CA ALA A 95 -4.58 -1.60 3.63
C ALA A 95 -3.43 -0.70 3.18
N VAL A 96 -3.10 -0.71 1.88
CA VAL A 96 -2.03 0.13 1.33
C VAL A 96 -2.35 1.62 1.49
N ILE A 97 -3.59 2.04 1.18
CA ILE A 97 -4.02 3.44 1.37
C ILE A 97 -3.88 3.85 2.84
N ALA A 98 -4.38 3.03 3.77
CA ALA A 98 -4.31 3.35 5.20
C ALA A 98 -2.86 3.45 5.69
N LEU A 99 -1.98 2.55 5.28
CA LEU A 99 -0.54 2.59 5.60
C LEU A 99 0.15 3.84 5.07
N CYS A 100 -0.09 4.16 3.81
CA CYS A 100 0.48 5.35 3.17
C CYS A 100 0.04 6.62 3.91
N HIS A 101 -1.26 6.75 4.23
CA HIS A 101 -1.77 7.90 4.95
C HIS A 101 -1.18 8.02 6.37
N ASN A 102 -1.03 6.90 7.10
CA ASN A 102 -0.37 6.91 8.41
C ASN A 102 1.12 7.30 8.32
N ALA A 103 1.78 6.98 7.22
CA ALA A 103 3.15 7.40 6.93
C ALA A 103 3.26 8.83 6.37
N GLY A 104 2.15 9.54 6.17
CA GLY A 104 2.11 10.88 5.57
C GLY A 104 2.32 10.90 4.05
N LEU A 105 2.21 9.74 3.39
CA LEU A 105 2.33 9.58 1.94
C LEU A 105 0.97 9.75 1.27
N ARG A 106 0.97 10.19 0.01
CA ARG A 106 -0.23 10.20 -0.84
C ARG A 106 -0.29 8.95 -1.68
N VAL A 107 -1.51 8.56 -2.06
CA VAL A 107 -1.75 7.39 -2.90
C VAL A 107 -2.37 7.82 -4.23
N CYS A 108 -1.75 7.37 -5.33
CA CYS A 108 -2.29 7.40 -6.67
C CYS A 108 -2.71 5.98 -7.07
N VAL A 109 -3.93 5.82 -7.53
CA VAL A 109 -4.43 4.54 -8.04
C VAL A 109 -4.43 4.56 -9.56
N GLU A 110 -3.84 3.52 -10.17
CA GLU A 110 -3.67 3.44 -11.60
C GLU A 110 -4.64 2.47 -12.30
N GLY A 111 -4.86 2.71 -13.60
CA GLY A 111 -5.57 1.79 -14.46
C GLY A 111 -7.08 1.73 -14.23
N ILE A 112 -7.71 2.81 -13.77
CA ILE A 112 -9.17 2.91 -13.67
C ILE A 112 -9.76 2.94 -15.07
N GLU A 113 -10.59 1.95 -15.40
CA GLU A 113 -11.25 1.81 -16.70
C GLU A 113 -12.79 1.87 -16.61
N THR A 114 -13.35 1.69 -15.41
CA THR A 114 -14.81 1.66 -15.21
C THR A 114 -15.27 2.59 -14.10
N GLN A 115 -16.56 2.96 -14.14
CA GLN A 115 -17.20 3.78 -13.11
C GLN A 115 -17.24 3.07 -11.75
N ASP A 116 -17.40 1.74 -11.73
CA ASP A 116 -17.49 0.97 -10.49
C ASP A 116 -16.11 0.89 -9.80
N GLU A 117 -15.03 0.78 -10.56
CA GLU A 117 -13.67 0.90 -10.04
C GLU A 117 -13.43 2.28 -9.44
N LEU A 118 -13.77 3.36 -10.18
CA LEU A 118 -13.63 4.73 -9.68
C LEU A 118 -14.41 4.95 -8.38
N ARG A 119 -15.66 4.49 -8.31
CA ARG A 119 -16.47 4.60 -7.08
C ARG A 119 -15.82 3.86 -5.91
N THR A 120 -15.34 2.64 -6.15
CA THR A 120 -14.69 1.83 -5.12
C THR A 120 -13.45 2.51 -4.58
N VAL A 121 -12.57 3.00 -5.47
CA VAL A 121 -11.33 3.70 -5.11
C VAL A 121 -11.61 5.02 -4.37
N ASN A 122 -12.63 5.78 -4.79
CA ASN A 122 -13.06 7.00 -4.10
C ASN A 122 -13.57 6.70 -2.68
N ASN A 123 -14.30 5.59 -2.49
CA ASN A 123 -14.78 5.15 -1.17
C ASN A 123 -13.63 4.68 -0.26
N LEU A 124 -12.50 4.26 -0.84
CA LEU A 124 -11.28 3.93 -0.12
C LEU A 124 -10.38 5.14 0.16
N TYR A 125 -10.80 6.35 -0.27
CA TYR A 125 -10.12 7.62 -0.04
C TYR A 125 -8.71 7.70 -0.66
N ALA A 126 -8.50 7.12 -1.84
CA ALA A 126 -7.28 7.38 -2.61
C ALA A 126 -7.17 8.88 -2.92
N ASP A 127 -5.95 9.43 -2.90
CA ASP A 127 -5.72 10.87 -3.08
C ASP A 127 -5.89 11.30 -4.53
N THR A 128 -5.43 10.46 -5.44
CA THR A 128 -5.53 10.67 -6.89
C THR A 128 -5.77 9.34 -7.60
N CYS A 129 -6.31 9.42 -8.79
CA CYS A 129 -6.47 8.27 -9.65
C CYS A 129 -6.18 8.64 -11.11
N GLN A 130 -5.69 7.66 -11.87
CA GLN A 130 -5.50 7.78 -13.32
C GLN A 130 -5.94 6.52 -14.05
N GLY A 131 -6.37 6.67 -15.30
CA GLY A 131 -6.78 5.55 -16.13
C GLY A 131 -7.64 5.98 -17.32
N TYR A 132 -7.94 5.05 -18.19
CA TYR A 132 -8.68 5.30 -19.42
C TYR A 132 -10.13 5.74 -19.20
N TYR A 133 -10.67 5.52 -18.00
CA TYR A 133 -11.97 6.06 -17.65
C TYR A 133 -11.99 7.58 -17.60
N THR A 134 -10.89 8.21 -17.17
CA THR A 134 -10.77 9.67 -17.11
C THR A 134 -10.31 10.24 -18.43
N SER A 135 -9.19 9.76 -18.96
CA SER A 135 -8.67 10.13 -20.28
C SER A 135 -7.64 9.11 -20.73
N LYS A 136 -7.59 8.87 -22.04
CA LYS A 136 -6.44 8.23 -22.67
C LYS A 136 -5.30 9.25 -22.79
N PRO A 137 -4.04 8.78 -22.98
CA PRO A 137 -2.93 9.68 -23.28
C PRO A 137 -3.25 10.60 -24.46
N LEU A 138 -2.99 11.90 -24.28
CA LEU A 138 -3.21 12.94 -25.28
C LEU A 138 -1.89 13.60 -25.61
N ASP A 139 -1.77 14.15 -26.83
CA ASP A 139 -0.69 15.06 -27.16
C ASP A 139 -0.84 16.39 -26.41
N ALA A 140 0.27 17.14 -26.26
CA ALA A 140 0.31 18.35 -25.45
C ALA A 140 -0.70 19.43 -25.89
N ASP A 141 -0.90 19.59 -27.19
CA ASP A 141 -1.80 20.62 -27.74
C ASP A 141 -3.26 20.27 -27.47
N THR A 142 -3.62 18.99 -27.62
CA THR A 142 -4.96 18.49 -27.30
C THR A 142 -5.23 18.61 -25.80
N PHE A 143 -4.28 18.19 -24.97
CA PHE A 143 -4.41 18.31 -23.51
C PHE A 143 -4.58 19.77 -23.08
N ALA A 144 -3.78 20.69 -23.61
CA ALA A 144 -3.89 22.12 -23.29
C ALA A 144 -5.26 22.70 -23.68
N ARG A 145 -5.81 22.30 -24.83
CA ARG A 145 -7.16 22.73 -25.26
C ARG A 145 -8.25 22.19 -24.36
N ASP A 146 -8.17 20.92 -23.97
CA ASP A 146 -9.14 20.28 -23.09
C ASP A 146 -9.11 20.88 -21.69
N LEU A 147 -7.90 21.19 -21.16
CA LEU A 147 -7.71 21.86 -19.88
C LEU A 147 -8.38 23.26 -19.85
N ILE A 148 -8.24 24.02 -20.93
CA ILE A 148 -8.85 25.35 -21.07
C ILE A 148 -10.38 25.24 -21.22
N ALA A 149 -10.86 24.24 -21.98
CA ALA A 149 -12.29 24.06 -22.24
C ALA A 149 -13.05 23.53 -20.99
N HIS A 150 -12.39 22.76 -20.14
CA HIS A 150 -12.99 22.09 -18.99
C HIS A 150 -12.17 22.29 -17.70
N PRO A 151 -11.97 23.54 -17.23
CA PRO A 151 -11.13 23.83 -16.07
C PRO A 151 -11.62 23.14 -14.77
N ASP A 152 -12.91 22.90 -14.66
CA ASP A 152 -13.52 22.26 -13.46
C ASP A 152 -13.18 20.75 -13.35
N CYS A 153 -12.85 20.09 -14.45
CA CYS A 153 -12.44 18.69 -14.43
C CYS A 153 -11.09 18.48 -13.73
N PHE A 154 -10.30 19.52 -13.57
CA PHE A 154 -8.95 19.49 -12.99
C PHE A 154 -8.86 20.22 -11.64
N GLN A 155 -10.00 20.65 -11.06
CA GLN A 155 -10.00 21.24 -9.74
C GLN A 155 -9.82 20.15 -8.68
N SER A 156 -8.72 20.25 -7.92
CA SER A 156 -8.53 19.38 -6.74
C SER A 156 -9.56 19.73 -5.67
N ARG A 157 -10.08 18.74 -4.95
CA ARG A 157 -10.82 18.95 -3.70
C ARG A 157 -9.99 19.83 -2.78
N SER A 158 -10.62 20.79 -2.10
CA SER A 158 -9.89 21.72 -1.26
C SER A 158 -9.14 20.97 -0.15
N ALA A 159 -7.86 21.28 0.04
CA ALA A 159 -6.98 20.65 1.02
C ALA A 159 -7.50 20.64 2.47
N ARG A 160 -8.52 21.47 2.79
CA ARG A 160 -9.17 21.50 4.11
C ARG A 160 -10.20 20.39 4.29
N ALA A 161 -10.99 20.09 3.26
CA ALA A 161 -11.95 18.97 3.27
C ALA A 161 -11.19 17.64 3.34
N ASP A 162 -10.12 17.50 2.55
CA ASP A 162 -9.28 16.31 2.52
C ASP A 162 -8.65 15.98 3.87
N LYS A 163 -8.19 16.99 4.63
CA LYS A 163 -7.56 16.77 5.94
C LYS A 163 -8.57 16.32 7.01
N GLN A 164 -9.80 16.81 6.95
CA GLN A 164 -10.86 16.43 7.87
C GLN A 164 -11.37 15.01 7.56
N GLU A 165 -11.53 14.69 6.28
CA GLU A 165 -11.95 13.35 5.82
C GLU A 165 -10.86 12.30 6.09
N ARG A 166 -9.58 12.60 5.85
CA ARG A 166 -8.44 11.73 6.19
C ARG A 166 -8.39 11.42 7.69
N ASN A 167 -8.55 12.41 8.55
CA ASN A 167 -8.56 12.21 10.00
C ASN A 167 -9.72 11.32 10.46
N ASN A 168 -10.86 11.35 9.76
CA ASN A 168 -12.00 10.45 10.05
C ASN A 168 -11.81 9.03 9.49
N THR A 169 -10.84 8.85 8.59
CA THR A 169 -10.57 7.56 7.91
C THR A 169 -9.33 6.87 8.47
N MET A 170 -8.56 7.54 9.34
CA MET A 170 -7.45 6.90 10.04
C MET A 170 -7.98 5.71 10.85
N LEU A 171 -7.60 4.52 10.42
CA LEU A 171 -7.84 3.30 11.17
C LEU A 171 -7.09 3.39 12.50
N SER A 172 -7.67 2.86 13.57
CA SER A 172 -6.87 2.62 14.77
C SER A 172 -5.73 1.64 14.45
N ASP A 173 -4.66 1.65 15.24
CA ASP A 173 -3.53 0.73 15.03
C ASP A 173 -3.98 -0.73 14.97
N SER A 174 -4.99 -1.11 15.77
CA SER A 174 -5.58 -2.46 15.77
C SER A 174 -6.38 -2.74 14.49
N ASP A 175 -7.15 -1.77 13.98
CA ASP A 175 -7.90 -1.94 12.74
C ASP A 175 -6.97 -1.99 11.52
N LEU A 176 -5.88 -1.22 11.55
CA LEU A 176 -4.86 -1.23 10.52
C LEU A 176 -4.16 -2.60 10.49
N LEU A 177 -3.72 -3.12 11.64
CA LEU A 177 -3.10 -4.43 11.74
C LEU A 177 -4.04 -5.53 11.21
N ARG A 178 -5.31 -5.51 11.62
CA ARG A 178 -6.32 -6.46 11.16
C ARG A 178 -6.55 -6.37 9.64
N THR A 179 -6.58 -5.15 9.10
CA THR A 179 -6.72 -4.93 7.66
C THR A 179 -5.53 -5.48 6.89
N MET A 180 -4.31 -5.28 7.40
CA MET A 180 -3.08 -5.82 6.81
C MET A 180 -3.03 -7.35 6.86
N MET A 181 -3.40 -7.95 7.99
CA MET A 181 -3.47 -9.40 8.14
C MET A 181 -4.44 -10.02 7.14
N ASN A 182 -5.60 -9.39 6.91
CA ASN A 182 -6.62 -9.88 5.97
C ASN A 182 -6.30 -9.59 4.50
N ALA A 183 -5.34 -8.71 4.21
CA ALA A 183 -4.89 -8.42 2.85
C ALA A 183 -3.92 -9.47 2.29
N THR A 184 -3.46 -10.42 3.09
CA THR A 184 -2.57 -11.50 2.63
C THR A 184 -3.30 -12.83 2.55
N PRO A 185 -3.04 -13.67 1.52
CA PRO A 185 -3.57 -15.03 1.44
C PRO A 185 -2.86 -16.01 2.39
N LEU A 186 -1.81 -15.57 3.06
CA LEU A 186 -1.10 -16.40 4.04
C LEU A 186 -1.90 -16.50 5.33
N SER A 187 -1.92 -17.68 5.92
CA SER A 187 -2.51 -17.90 7.25
C SER A 187 -1.64 -17.21 8.31
N ILE A 188 -2.20 -16.17 8.95
CA ILE A 188 -1.51 -15.38 9.96
C ILE A 188 -2.18 -15.58 11.30
N ASN A 189 -1.36 -15.84 12.34
CA ASN A 189 -1.74 -15.89 13.74
C ASN A 189 -0.90 -14.94 14.55
N VAL A 190 -1.51 -14.23 15.48
CA VAL A 190 -0.86 -13.30 16.39
C VAL A 190 -0.90 -13.87 17.81
N TRP A 191 0.26 -13.97 18.44
CA TRP A 191 0.43 -14.48 19.78
C TRP A 191 1.03 -13.43 20.71
N ASN A 192 0.66 -13.46 21.97
CA ASN A 192 1.33 -12.66 23.00
C ASN A 192 2.43 -13.45 23.71
N GLU A 193 3.22 -12.77 24.54
CA GLU A 193 4.32 -13.36 25.34
C GLU A 193 3.83 -14.43 26.34
N LYS A 194 2.54 -14.48 26.65
CA LYS A 194 1.93 -15.49 27.52
C LYS A 194 1.48 -16.73 26.76
N PHE A 195 1.78 -16.83 25.47
CA PHE A 195 1.35 -17.92 24.58
C PHE A 195 -0.17 -17.99 24.38
N GLU A 196 -0.85 -16.85 24.47
CA GLU A 196 -2.26 -16.74 24.12
C GLU A 196 -2.38 -16.31 22.66
N ASN A 197 -3.21 -17.00 21.89
CA ASN A 197 -3.54 -16.63 20.51
C ASN A 197 -4.49 -15.44 20.55
N MET A 198 -4.04 -14.29 20.09
CA MET A 198 -4.75 -13.02 20.22
C MET A 198 -5.60 -12.68 19.00
N ALA A 199 -5.20 -13.14 17.82
CA ALA A 199 -5.88 -12.85 16.56
C ALA A 199 -5.46 -13.81 15.46
N CYS A 200 -6.33 -14.01 14.46
CA CYS A 200 -5.98 -14.61 13.19
C CYS A 200 -6.62 -13.85 12.03
N ASN A 201 -6.16 -14.10 10.81
CA ASN A 201 -6.76 -13.50 9.63
C ASN A 201 -7.83 -14.41 8.98
N THR A 202 -8.57 -13.84 8.03
CA THR A 202 -9.63 -14.57 7.30
C THR A 202 -9.12 -15.80 6.56
N ALA A 203 -7.86 -15.80 6.10
CA ALA A 203 -7.26 -16.96 5.45
C ALA A 203 -7.16 -18.18 6.37
N VAL A 204 -6.98 -17.98 7.67
CA VAL A 204 -7.04 -19.07 8.68
C VAL A 204 -8.45 -19.60 8.83
N VAL A 205 -9.44 -18.72 8.93
CA VAL A 205 -10.86 -19.09 9.08
C VAL A 205 -11.32 -19.92 7.88
N GLU A 206 -10.97 -19.48 6.67
CA GLU A 206 -11.28 -20.21 5.42
C GLU A 206 -10.53 -21.55 5.32
N LEU A 207 -9.24 -21.60 5.71
CA LEU A 207 -8.44 -22.83 5.66
C LEU A 207 -9.03 -23.95 6.51
N PHE A 208 -9.60 -23.62 7.67
CA PHE A 208 -10.15 -24.59 8.60
C PHE A 208 -11.69 -24.72 8.52
N ASP A 209 -12.34 -24.05 7.54
CA ASP A 209 -13.79 -24.02 7.34
C ASP A 209 -14.56 -23.66 8.61
N LEU A 210 -14.18 -22.57 9.25
CA LEU A 210 -14.73 -22.07 10.50
C LEU A 210 -15.72 -20.92 10.26
N ARG A 211 -16.56 -20.63 11.25
CA ARG A 211 -17.53 -19.54 11.18
C ARG A 211 -16.88 -18.17 11.27
N ASP A 212 -15.92 -18.03 12.17
CA ASP A 212 -15.27 -16.77 12.51
C ASP A 212 -13.93 -17.00 13.23
N GLU A 213 -13.23 -15.91 13.49
CA GLU A 213 -11.97 -15.87 14.25
C GLU A 213 -12.13 -16.40 15.68
N GLY A 214 -13.25 -16.11 16.35
CA GLY A 214 -13.51 -16.57 17.72
C GLY A 214 -13.51 -18.09 17.83
N GLU A 215 -14.15 -18.77 16.88
CA GLU A 215 -14.13 -20.24 16.84
C GLU A 215 -12.72 -20.80 16.68
N TYR A 216 -11.88 -20.15 15.86
CA TYR A 216 -10.48 -20.56 15.72
C TYR A 216 -9.68 -20.38 17.00
N LEU A 217 -9.81 -19.23 17.67
CA LEU A 217 -9.09 -18.94 18.90
C LEU A 217 -9.46 -19.91 20.03
N GLU A 218 -10.75 -20.28 20.14
CA GLU A 218 -11.23 -21.25 21.11
C GLU A 218 -10.76 -22.68 20.84
N ARG A 219 -10.67 -23.07 19.56
CA ARG A 219 -10.43 -24.46 19.14
C ARG A 219 -9.03 -24.71 18.59
N PHE A 220 -8.12 -23.75 18.68
CA PHE A 220 -6.77 -23.83 18.07
C PHE A 220 -6.07 -25.17 18.30
N PHE A 221 -6.03 -25.66 19.53
CA PHE A 221 -5.38 -26.92 19.87
C PHE A 221 -6.13 -28.16 19.39
N GLU A 222 -7.43 -28.07 19.18
CA GLU A 222 -8.25 -29.16 18.62
C GLU A 222 -8.07 -29.30 17.11
N LEU A 223 -7.77 -28.18 16.42
CA LEU A 223 -7.54 -28.13 14.97
C LEU A 223 -6.14 -28.63 14.57
N SER A 224 -5.25 -28.78 15.55
CA SER A 224 -3.91 -29.33 15.33
C SER A 224 -3.91 -30.85 15.50
N PRO A 225 -3.14 -31.60 14.68
CA PRO A 225 -3.00 -33.03 14.90
C PRO A 225 -2.37 -33.27 16.30
N PRO A 226 -2.69 -34.36 16.99
CA PRO A 226 -2.13 -34.63 18.32
C PRO A 226 -0.59 -34.66 18.37
N CYS A 227 0.00 -35.17 17.30
CA CYS A 227 1.46 -35.25 17.16
C CYS A 227 1.91 -34.74 15.78
N GLN A 228 3.09 -34.17 15.72
CA GLN A 228 3.77 -33.81 14.49
C GLN A 228 4.34 -35.07 13.78
N PRO A 229 4.75 -34.99 12.50
CA PRO A 229 5.33 -36.12 11.77
C PRO A 229 6.58 -36.76 12.41
N ASP A 230 7.29 -35.99 13.26
CA ASP A 230 8.44 -36.45 14.03
C ASP A 230 8.06 -37.16 15.36
N GLY A 231 6.77 -37.31 15.64
CA GLY A 231 6.21 -37.97 16.82
C GLY A 231 6.10 -37.07 18.06
N ARG A 232 6.54 -35.83 18.01
CA ARG A 232 6.41 -34.90 19.15
C ARG A 232 4.97 -34.36 19.27
N PRO A 233 4.47 -34.12 20.50
CA PRO A 233 3.18 -33.47 20.71
C PRO A 233 3.11 -32.10 19.98
N SER A 234 2.04 -31.83 19.25
CA SER A 234 1.87 -30.57 18.51
C SER A 234 1.88 -29.35 19.44
N SER A 235 1.33 -29.48 20.64
CA SER A 235 1.36 -28.42 21.66
C SER A 235 2.79 -28.05 22.09
N GLU A 236 3.66 -29.05 22.27
CA GLU A 236 5.05 -28.83 22.66
C GLU A 236 5.83 -28.10 21.56
N VAL A 237 5.67 -28.55 20.30
CA VAL A 237 6.31 -27.92 19.14
C VAL A 237 5.80 -26.49 18.93
N ALA A 238 4.50 -26.23 19.13
CA ALA A 238 3.94 -24.88 19.06
C ALA A 238 4.58 -23.95 20.09
N TYR A 239 4.67 -24.39 21.37
CA TYR A 239 5.33 -23.61 22.43
C TYR A 239 6.80 -23.32 22.11
N GLU A 240 7.53 -24.29 21.59
CA GLU A 240 8.93 -24.12 21.21
C GLU A 240 9.08 -23.05 20.12
N LYS A 241 8.26 -23.14 19.05
CA LYS A 241 8.29 -22.20 17.91
C LYS A 241 7.89 -20.78 18.32
N ILE A 242 6.83 -20.63 19.11
CA ILE A 242 6.39 -19.33 19.62
C ILE A 242 7.47 -18.73 20.54
N SER A 243 8.05 -19.54 21.44
CA SER A 243 9.14 -19.08 22.32
C SER A 243 10.37 -18.63 21.54
N GLN A 244 10.69 -19.30 20.44
CA GLN A 244 11.80 -18.91 19.57
C GLN A 244 11.53 -17.55 18.93
N ALA A 245 10.33 -17.30 18.42
CA ALA A 245 9.94 -16.06 17.76
C ALA A 245 10.01 -14.82 18.70
N PHE A 246 9.84 -15.02 20.01
CA PHE A 246 10.00 -13.93 20.99
C PHE A 246 11.44 -13.68 21.47
N ARG A 247 12.41 -14.51 21.06
CA ARG A 247 13.83 -14.38 21.44
C ARG A 247 14.69 -13.76 20.34
N GLU A 248 14.22 -13.79 19.10
CA GLU A 248 14.83 -13.20 17.90
C GLU A 248 14.28 -11.78 17.64
#